data_77587f186f68fa365a43a1c3cc27227f
#
_entry.id   77587f186f68fa365a43a1c3cc27227f
#
_cell.length_a   1.000
_cell.length_b   1.000
_cell.length_c   1.000
_cell.angle_alpha   90.00
_cell.angle_beta   90.00
_cell.angle_gamma   90.00
#
_symmetry.space_group_name_H-M   'P 1'
#
loop_
_entity.id
_entity.type
_entity.pdbx_description
1 polymer ?
#
loop_
_entity_poly.entity_id
_entity_poly.type
_entity_poly.pdbx_seq_one_letter_code
_entity_poly.pdbx_strand_id
1 'polypeptide(L)'
;ALPTTTIGSFPQTKEVRAKRLAFRKGELSAEDYDKFLAEQIDEWIKWQEEVGFDVLVHGEFERNDMVEYFGQNLSGYLFSKNGWVQSYGMRGVKPPIIWGDVTRLNPITVKWSSYAQSRTDKPVKGMLTGPVTILNWSFPREDISIKDSTLQIALAIKDEVLDLEAAGVKIIQIDEAALREKLPLRRSDWYEDYLDWAIPAFRLVHSTVAPDTQIHTHMCYSEFTDIIPAIDNMDADVISFEASRSNLEILDELKAKNFQTEVGPGVYDIHSPRVPNEGEIDNTIEAILAKVPSKK
;
A
#
# COMPACT_ATOMS: atom_id res chain seq x y z
N ALA A 1 -6.46 23.34 -4.80
CA ALA A 1 -7.45 22.25 -4.74
C ALA A 1 -6.96 21.20 -3.74
N LEU A 2 -7.90 20.50 -3.13
CA LEU A 2 -7.62 19.38 -2.22
C LEU A 2 -8.12 18.11 -2.92
N PRO A 3 -7.31 17.44 -3.73
CA PRO A 3 -7.73 16.23 -4.41
C PRO A 3 -8.00 15.12 -3.40
N THR A 4 -9.03 14.34 -3.66
CA THR A 4 -9.50 13.27 -2.78
C THR A 4 -9.26 11.89 -3.39
N THR A 5 -8.85 10.95 -2.55
CA THR A 5 -8.68 9.54 -2.89
C THR A 5 -8.87 8.67 -1.65
N THR A 6 -9.04 7.38 -1.83
CA THR A 6 -9.02 6.41 -0.73
C THR A 6 -7.64 5.73 -0.63
N ILE A 7 -7.40 5.00 0.46
CA ILE A 7 -6.14 4.27 0.66
C ILE A 7 -5.99 3.16 -0.39
N GLY A 8 -7.06 2.40 -0.70
CA GLY A 8 -6.99 1.36 -1.73
C GLY A 8 -8.05 0.27 -1.62
N SER A 9 -8.10 -0.45 -0.51
CA SER A 9 -9.04 -1.56 -0.34
C SER A 9 -10.43 -1.10 0.08
N PHE A 10 -11.44 -1.75 -0.49
CA PHE A 10 -12.83 -1.64 -0.06
C PHE A 10 -13.26 -2.85 0.80
N PRO A 11 -14.45 -2.82 1.43
CA PRO A 11 -14.86 -3.87 2.35
C PRO A 11 -14.79 -5.27 1.75
N GLN A 12 -14.12 -6.17 2.42
CA GLN A 12 -14.09 -7.60 2.11
C GLN A 12 -15.38 -8.26 2.62
N THR A 13 -16.46 -8.15 1.86
CA THR A 13 -17.77 -8.69 2.22
C THR A 13 -17.75 -10.20 2.38
N LYS A 14 -18.81 -10.76 2.99
CA LYS A 14 -18.98 -12.22 3.08
C LYS A 14 -18.99 -12.86 1.70
N GLU A 15 -19.60 -12.20 0.72
CA GLU A 15 -19.68 -12.67 -0.66
C GLU A 15 -18.30 -12.69 -1.32
N VAL A 16 -17.55 -11.59 -1.26
CA VAL A 16 -16.18 -11.53 -1.80
C VAL A 16 -15.30 -12.63 -1.22
N ARG A 17 -15.36 -12.84 0.09
CA ARG A 17 -14.60 -13.91 0.75
C ARG A 17 -15.05 -15.31 0.32
N ALA A 18 -16.37 -15.53 0.18
CA ALA A 18 -16.91 -16.81 -0.25
C ALA A 18 -16.51 -17.15 -1.70
N LYS A 19 -16.59 -16.19 -2.61
CA LYS A 19 -16.18 -16.36 -4.01
C LYS A 19 -14.69 -16.66 -4.14
N ARG A 20 -13.84 -15.94 -3.40
CA ARG A 20 -12.40 -16.21 -3.34
C ARG A 20 -12.09 -17.61 -2.80
N LEU A 21 -12.80 -18.03 -1.77
CA LEU A 21 -12.63 -19.38 -1.21
C LEU A 21 -13.08 -20.46 -2.20
N ALA A 22 -14.22 -20.29 -2.86
CA ALA A 22 -14.73 -21.21 -3.87
C ALA A 22 -13.74 -21.35 -5.03
N PHE A 23 -13.19 -20.23 -5.52
CA PHE A 23 -12.14 -20.24 -6.55
C PHE A 23 -10.89 -21.03 -6.10
N ARG A 24 -10.40 -20.79 -4.89
CA ARG A 24 -9.25 -21.53 -4.35
C ARG A 24 -9.49 -23.03 -4.19
N LYS A 25 -10.72 -23.43 -3.94
CA LYS A 25 -11.11 -24.85 -3.85
C LYS A 25 -11.38 -25.52 -5.19
N GLY A 26 -11.35 -24.75 -6.29
CA GLY A 26 -11.72 -25.25 -7.61
C GLY A 26 -13.24 -25.45 -7.81
N GLU A 27 -14.06 -24.89 -6.91
CA GLU A 27 -15.53 -24.93 -6.98
C GLU A 27 -16.09 -23.83 -7.91
N LEU A 28 -15.27 -22.82 -8.22
CA LEU A 28 -15.59 -21.72 -9.12
C LEU A 28 -14.52 -21.64 -10.21
N SER A 29 -14.92 -21.53 -11.47
CA SER A 29 -13.98 -21.38 -12.59
C SER A 29 -13.24 -20.04 -12.53
N ALA A 30 -12.07 -19.96 -13.18
CA ALA A 30 -11.33 -18.71 -13.29
C ALA A 30 -12.14 -17.64 -14.04
N GLU A 31 -12.88 -18.02 -15.08
CA GLU A 31 -13.73 -17.12 -15.85
C GLU A 31 -14.86 -16.53 -14.99
N ASP A 32 -15.56 -17.37 -14.24
CA ASP A 32 -16.65 -16.92 -13.36
C ASP A 32 -16.13 -16.05 -12.21
N TYR A 33 -14.95 -16.39 -11.68
CA TYR A 33 -14.30 -15.57 -10.65
C TYR A 33 -13.86 -14.20 -11.18
N ASP A 34 -13.26 -14.15 -12.37
CA ASP A 34 -12.89 -12.91 -13.04
C ASP A 34 -14.11 -12.05 -13.33
N LYS A 35 -15.21 -12.64 -13.77
CA LYS A 35 -16.48 -11.93 -13.97
C LYS A 35 -16.98 -11.31 -12.68
N PHE A 36 -16.96 -12.05 -11.59
CA PHE A 36 -17.36 -11.54 -10.28
C PHE A 36 -16.49 -10.36 -9.83
N LEU A 37 -15.16 -10.46 -9.98
CA LEU A 37 -14.24 -9.37 -9.66
C LEU A 37 -14.50 -8.13 -10.51
N ALA A 38 -14.75 -8.30 -11.80
CA ALA A 38 -15.09 -7.22 -12.70
C ALA A 38 -16.37 -6.50 -12.27
N GLU A 39 -17.42 -7.23 -11.90
CA GLU A 39 -18.67 -6.67 -11.39
C GLU A 39 -18.46 -5.87 -10.11
N GLN A 40 -17.61 -6.35 -9.17
CA GLN A 40 -17.26 -5.62 -7.96
C GLN A 40 -16.51 -4.31 -8.28
N ILE A 41 -15.56 -4.35 -9.20
CA ILE A 41 -14.81 -3.16 -9.63
C ILE A 41 -15.78 -2.15 -10.27
N ASP A 42 -16.66 -2.58 -11.15
CA ASP A 42 -17.65 -1.70 -11.82
C ASP A 42 -18.54 -0.99 -10.79
N GLU A 43 -19.06 -1.73 -9.81
CA GLU A 43 -19.89 -1.16 -8.74
C GLU A 43 -19.16 -0.09 -7.94
N TRP A 44 -17.93 -0.39 -7.54
CA TRP A 44 -17.15 0.52 -6.68
C TRP A 44 -16.51 1.68 -7.44
N ILE A 45 -16.18 1.54 -8.70
CA ILE A 45 -15.80 2.68 -9.56
C ILE A 45 -16.97 3.65 -9.69
N LYS A 46 -18.16 3.14 -9.99
CA LYS A 46 -19.37 3.96 -10.08
C LYS A 46 -19.66 4.69 -8.78
N TRP A 47 -19.56 4.00 -7.63
CA TRP A 47 -19.76 4.62 -6.33
C TRP A 47 -18.74 5.74 -6.06
N GLN A 48 -17.48 5.54 -6.38
CA GLN A 48 -16.44 6.56 -6.22
C GLN A 48 -16.70 7.80 -7.08
N GLU A 49 -17.19 7.61 -8.32
CA GLU A 49 -17.58 8.71 -9.19
C GLU A 49 -18.78 9.49 -8.64
N GLU A 50 -19.80 8.79 -8.14
CA GLU A 50 -21.00 9.38 -7.54
C GLU A 50 -20.65 10.21 -6.27
N VAL A 51 -19.73 9.73 -5.45
CA VAL A 51 -19.22 10.44 -4.27
C VAL A 51 -18.33 11.63 -4.67
N GLY A 52 -17.70 11.58 -5.84
CA GLY A 52 -16.91 12.68 -6.39
C GLY A 52 -15.43 12.62 -6.08
N PHE A 53 -14.84 11.46 -5.82
CA PHE A 53 -13.40 11.32 -5.68
C PHE A 53 -12.66 11.77 -6.95
N ASP A 54 -11.48 12.34 -6.78
CA ASP A 54 -10.63 12.82 -7.87
C ASP A 54 -9.75 11.73 -8.44
N VAL A 55 -9.22 10.87 -7.57
CA VAL A 55 -8.40 9.70 -7.93
C VAL A 55 -9.07 8.44 -7.38
N LEU A 56 -9.33 7.49 -8.25
CA LEU A 56 -10.06 6.28 -7.94
C LEU A 56 -9.11 5.10 -7.67
N VAL A 57 -9.64 4.04 -7.07
CA VAL A 57 -8.94 2.78 -6.83
C VAL A 57 -9.79 1.61 -7.33
N HIS A 58 -9.16 0.47 -7.68
CA HIS A 58 -9.91 -0.71 -8.12
C HIS A 58 -10.59 -1.47 -6.97
N GLY A 59 -10.12 -1.31 -5.71
CA GLY A 59 -10.75 -1.83 -4.51
C GLY A 59 -10.14 -3.12 -3.93
N GLU A 60 -9.19 -3.75 -4.61
CA GLU A 60 -8.40 -4.89 -4.11
C GLU A 60 -9.22 -6.15 -3.78
N PHE A 61 -10.33 -6.41 -4.50
CA PHE A 61 -11.21 -7.54 -4.21
C PHE A 61 -10.58 -8.91 -4.45
N GLU A 62 -9.56 -8.99 -5.30
CA GLU A 62 -8.78 -10.19 -5.59
C GLU A 62 -7.82 -10.57 -4.44
N ARG A 63 -7.54 -9.67 -3.51
CA ARG A 63 -6.52 -9.80 -2.47
C ARG A 63 -7.13 -10.16 -1.13
N ASN A 64 -6.62 -11.23 -0.51
CA ASN A 64 -6.94 -11.55 0.88
C ASN A 64 -6.07 -10.74 1.85
N ASP A 65 -4.80 -10.61 1.51
CA ASP A 65 -3.78 -9.90 2.28
C ASP A 65 -2.76 -9.26 1.34
N MET A 66 -2.26 -8.09 1.71
CA MET A 66 -1.36 -7.31 0.88
C MET A 66 0.03 -7.95 0.67
N VAL A 67 0.45 -8.86 1.52
CA VAL A 67 1.72 -9.59 1.39
C VAL A 67 1.49 -10.98 0.79
N GLU A 68 0.48 -11.71 1.25
CA GLU A 68 0.09 -13.01 0.70
C GLU A 68 -0.14 -12.93 -0.81
N TYR A 69 -0.87 -11.94 -1.29
CA TYR A 69 -1.17 -11.78 -2.72
C TYR A 69 0.09 -11.61 -3.58
N PHE A 70 1.03 -10.79 -3.14
CA PHE A 70 2.28 -10.59 -3.87
C PHE A 70 3.16 -11.84 -3.81
N GLY A 71 3.30 -12.46 -2.65
CA GLY A 71 4.06 -13.70 -2.51
C GLY A 71 3.53 -14.85 -3.39
N GLN A 72 2.21 -14.97 -3.55
CA GLN A 72 1.59 -15.96 -4.44
C GLN A 72 1.93 -15.76 -5.92
N ASN A 73 2.28 -14.55 -6.31
CA ASN A 73 2.58 -14.15 -7.68
C ASN A 73 4.08 -13.94 -7.96
N LEU A 74 4.92 -14.27 -6.99
CA LEU A 74 6.39 -14.21 -7.10
C LEU A 74 6.97 -15.62 -6.98
N SER A 75 8.01 -15.92 -7.76
CA SER A 75 8.78 -17.16 -7.55
C SER A 75 9.66 -17.04 -6.30
N GLY A 76 10.09 -18.15 -5.75
CA GLY A 76 10.88 -18.20 -4.51
C GLY A 76 10.07 -18.16 -3.23
N TYR A 77 8.73 -18.19 -3.32
CA TYR A 77 7.80 -18.18 -2.20
C TYR A 77 7.08 -19.51 -2.02
N LEU A 78 6.85 -19.87 -0.76
CA LEU A 78 6.01 -20.99 -0.32
C LEU A 78 4.95 -20.49 0.66
N PHE A 79 3.83 -21.23 0.75
CA PHE A 79 2.76 -20.96 1.69
C PHE A 79 2.44 -22.22 2.49
N SER A 80 2.40 -22.11 3.81
CA SER A 80 1.92 -23.21 4.64
C SER A 80 0.40 -23.37 4.51
N LYS A 81 -0.09 -24.59 4.71
CA LYS A 81 -1.54 -24.86 4.73
C LYS A 81 -2.20 -24.26 5.98
N ASN A 82 -1.57 -24.40 7.13
CA ASN A 82 -2.16 -24.08 8.44
C ASN A 82 -1.27 -23.16 9.32
N GLY A 83 -0.24 -22.54 8.77
CA GLY A 83 0.68 -21.67 9.51
C GLY A 83 0.10 -20.29 9.78
N TRP A 84 -1.02 -20.25 10.48
CA TRP A 84 -1.67 -18.99 10.87
C TRP A 84 -0.88 -18.30 11.97
N VAL A 85 -0.69 -17.01 11.82
CA VAL A 85 -0.07 -16.12 12.81
C VAL A 85 -1.05 -15.00 13.12
N GLN A 86 -1.11 -14.58 14.37
CA GLN A 86 -1.91 -13.45 14.78
C GLN A 86 -1.28 -12.16 14.22
N SER A 87 -2.10 -11.36 13.57
CA SER A 87 -1.76 -10.04 13.10
C SER A 87 -2.40 -8.97 14.00
N TYR A 88 -2.74 -7.81 13.45
CA TYR A 88 -3.38 -6.75 14.20
C TYR A 88 -4.78 -7.15 14.70
N GLY A 89 -5.05 -6.92 15.99
CA GLY A 89 -6.32 -7.26 16.62
C GLY A 89 -6.63 -8.76 16.57
N MET A 90 -7.79 -9.13 16.06
CA MET A 90 -8.24 -10.53 15.92
C MET A 90 -7.96 -11.13 14.53
N ARG A 91 -7.20 -10.45 13.69
CA ARG A 91 -6.89 -10.91 12.33
C ARG A 91 -5.80 -11.98 12.35
N GLY A 92 -6.07 -13.11 11.71
CA GLY A 92 -5.07 -14.13 11.41
C GLY A 92 -4.55 -13.99 9.97
N VAL A 93 -3.26 -14.12 9.79
CA VAL A 93 -2.59 -14.12 8.48
C VAL A 93 -1.72 -15.36 8.35
N LYS A 94 -1.41 -15.76 7.12
CA LYS A 94 -0.41 -16.78 6.81
C LYS A 94 0.78 -16.10 6.16
N PRO A 95 1.85 -15.80 6.91
CA PRO A 95 3.03 -15.19 6.32
C PRO A 95 3.60 -16.08 5.22
N PRO A 96 3.98 -15.54 4.07
CA PRO A 96 4.71 -16.29 3.06
C PRO A 96 6.09 -16.70 3.57
N ILE A 97 6.62 -17.78 3.00
CA ILE A 97 7.95 -18.30 3.32
C ILE A 97 8.84 -18.10 2.10
N ILE A 98 9.94 -17.38 2.26
CA ILE A 98 10.94 -17.20 1.20
C ILE A 98 11.92 -18.35 1.29
N TRP A 99 11.97 -19.21 0.26
CA TRP A 99 12.84 -20.37 0.23
C TRP A 99 13.93 -20.29 -0.83
N GLY A 100 13.85 -19.37 -1.76
CA GLY A 100 14.78 -19.23 -2.87
C GLY A 100 14.86 -17.81 -3.40
N ASP A 101 15.52 -17.62 -4.53
CA ASP A 101 15.60 -16.33 -5.18
C ASP A 101 14.21 -15.86 -5.63
N VAL A 102 13.92 -14.59 -5.36
CA VAL A 102 12.64 -13.99 -5.69
C VAL A 102 12.72 -13.32 -7.05
N THR A 103 11.82 -13.73 -7.94
CA THR A 103 11.63 -13.12 -9.26
C THR A 103 10.16 -12.99 -9.59
N ARG A 104 9.84 -12.03 -10.46
CA ARG A 104 8.49 -11.88 -11.03
C ARG A 104 8.44 -12.57 -12.40
N LEU A 105 7.53 -13.51 -12.56
CA LEU A 105 7.36 -14.26 -13.82
C LEU A 105 6.35 -13.61 -14.76
N ASN A 106 5.31 -13.01 -14.21
CA ASN A 106 4.20 -12.39 -14.93
C ASN A 106 3.73 -11.11 -14.24
N PRO A 107 3.04 -10.20 -14.95
CA PRO A 107 2.36 -9.07 -14.33
C PRO A 107 1.39 -9.52 -13.23
N ILE A 108 1.36 -8.78 -12.12
CA ILE A 108 0.64 -9.15 -10.90
C ILE A 108 -0.68 -8.38 -10.78
N THR A 109 -0.63 -7.06 -10.96
CA THR A 109 -1.74 -6.14 -10.69
C THR A 109 -2.26 -5.42 -11.92
N VAL A 110 -1.54 -5.50 -13.03
CA VAL A 110 -1.82 -4.74 -14.27
C VAL A 110 -3.21 -5.05 -14.82
N LYS A 111 -3.64 -6.32 -14.80
CA LYS A 111 -4.96 -6.74 -15.30
C LYS A 111 -6.09 -5.93 -14.66
N TRP A 112 -6.16 -5.90 -13.35
CA TRP A 112 -7.27 -5.25 -12.64
C TRP A 112 -7.14 -3.74 -12.57
N SER A 113 -5.93 -3.22 -12.52
CA SER A 113 -5.69 -1.77 -12.64
C SER A 113 -6.11 -1.25 -14.01
N SER A 114 -5.76 -1.94 -15.09
CA SER A 114 -6.16 -1.59 -16.46
C SER A 114 -7.66 -1.75 -16.67
N TYR A 115 -8.27 -2.80 -16.12
CA TYR A 115 -9.72 -2.97 -16.18
C TYR A 115 -10.44 -1.82 -15.50
N ALA A 116 -10.06 -1.47 -14.28
CA ALA A 116 -10.65 -0.35 -13.55
C ALA A 116 -10.48 0.97 -14.32
N GLN A 117 -9.30 1.23 -14.90
CA GLN A 117 -9.06 2.43 -15.71
C GLN A 117 -9.95 2.46 -16.97
N SER A 118 -10.30 1.32 -17.53
CA SER A 118 -11.21 1.25 -18.69
C SER A 118 -12.66 1.63 -18.34
N ARG A 119 -13.01 1.73 -17.07
CA ARG A 119 -14.38 2.00 -16.58
C ARG A 119 -14.63 3.44 -16.20
N THR A 120 -13.60 4.30 -16.26
CA THR A 120 -13.68 5.70 -15.84
C THR A 120 -12.68 6.57 -16.62
N ASP A 121 -13.03 7.85 -16.79
CA ASP A 121 -12.12 8.86 -17.35
C ASP A 121 -11.21 9.50 -16.27
N LYS A 122 -11.51 9.26 -14.98
CA LYS A 122 -10.67 9.73 -13.88
C LYS A 122 -9.44 8.83 -13.72
N PRO A 123 -8.32 9.35 -13.20
CA PRO A 123 -7.16 8.51 -12.95
C PRO A 123 -7.47 7.42 -11.92
N VAL A 124 -7.06 6.19 -12.21
CA VAL A 124 -7.11 5.06 -11.27
C VAL A 124 -5.70 4.81 -10.75
N LYS A 125 -5.57 4.81 -9.44
CA LYS A 125 -4.31 4.59 -8.75
C LYS A 125 -3.93 3.11 -8.73
N GLY A 126 -2.73 2.77 -9.22
CA GLY A 126 -2.16 1.43 -9.08
C GLY A 126 -1.80 1.17 -7.61
N MET A 127 -2.05 -0.05 -7.12
CA MET A 127 -1.91 -0.38 -5.70
C MET A 127 -0.92 -1.52 -5.51
N LEU A 128 0.22 -1.22 -4.91
CA LEU A 128 1.32 -2.15 -4.67
C LEU A 128 1.70 -2.19 -3.20
N THR A 129 2.29 -3.29 -2.78
CA THR A 129 3.01 -3.40 -1.50
C THR A 129 4.50 -3.23 -1.74
N GLY A 130 5.16 -2.44 -0.89
CA GLY A 130 6.58 -2.18 -0.98
C GLY A 130 7.45 -3.38 -0.56
N PRO A 131 8.71 -3.41 -1.02
CA PRO A 131 9.58 -4.56 -0.81
C PRO A 131 9.94 -4.80 0.66
N VAL A 132 10.06 -3.74 1.43
CA VAL A 132 10.39 -3.85 2.87
C VAL A 132 9.25 -4.47 3.65
N THR A 133 8.00 -4.09 3.37
CA THR A 133 6.81 -4.70 3.98
C THR A 133 6.64 -6.16 3.55
N ILE A 134 6.82 -6.47 2.28
CA ILE A 134 6.73 -7.85 1.79
C ILE A 134 7.74 -8.73 2.51
N LEU A 135 8.99 -8.28 2.65
CA LEU A 135 10.00 -9.03 3.41
C LEU A 135 9.63 -9.15 4.89
N ASN A 136 9.31 -8.03 5.55
CA ASN A 136 9.12 -7.97 7.01
C ASN A 136 7.94 -8.81 7.48
N TRP A 137 6.94 -9.01 6.66
CA TRP A 137 5.78 -9.85 6.94
C TRP A 137 5.89 -11.25 6.31
N SER A 138 7.08 -11.62 5.87
CA SER A 138 7.42 -12.98 5.41
C SER A 138 8.35 -13.66 6.42
N PHE A 139 8.42 -14.99 6.35
CA PHE A 139 9.53 -15.73 6.96
C PHE A 139 10.71 -15.69 5.97
N PRO A 140 11.80 -14.97 6.29
CA PRO A 140 12.92 -14.81 5.36
C PRO A 140 13.74 -16.08 5.24
N ARG A 141 14.44 -16.23 4.12
CA ARG A 141 15.51 -17.23 3.97
C ARG A 141 16.73 -16.80 4.81
N GLU A 142 17.53 -17.78 5.24
CA GLU A 142 18.67 -17.53 6.14
C GLU A 142 20.05 -17.63 5.43
N ASP A 143 20.09 -18.09 4.19
CA ASP A 143 21.33 -18.29 3.41
C ASP A 143 21.89 -17.04 2.75
N ILE A 144 21.07 -15.97 2.64
CA ILE A 144 21.50 -14.64 2.21
C ILE A 144 21.03 -13.57 3.21
N SER A 145 21.57 -12.37 3.10
CA SER A 145 21.20 -11.28 3.99
C SER A 145 19.74 -10.83 3.76
N ILE A 146 19.11 -10.30 4.80
CA ILE A 146 17.79 -9.66 4.69
C ILE A 146 17.82 -8.52 3.66
N LYS A 147 18.92 -7.77 3.61
CA LYS A 147 19.15 -6.73 2.59
C LYS A 147 19.06 -7.29 1.18
N ASP A 148 19.77 -8.38 0.89
CA ASP A 148 19.80 -8.97 -0.44
C ASP A 148 18.44 -9.58 -0.83
N SER A 149 17.76 -10.24 0.11
CA SER A 149 16.38 -10.70 -0.09
C SER A 149 15.43 -9.54 -0.41
N THR A 150 15.54 -8.42 0.31
CA THR A 150 14.72 -7.24 0.07
C THR A 150 14.99 -6.61 -1.31
N LEU A 151 16.25 -6.56 -1.73
CA LEU A 151 16.61 -6.03 -3.05
C LEU A 151 16.09 -6.91 -4.19
N GLN A 152 16.04 -8.23 -4.03
CA GLN A 152 15.40 -9.12 -5.00
C GLN A 152 13.90 -8.81 -5.13
N ILE A 153 13.20 -8.63 -4.02
CA ILE A 153 11.78 -8.24 -4.01
C ILE A 153 11.62 -6.86 -4.67
N ALA A 154 12.49 -5.90 -4.35
CA ALA A 154 12.45 -4.56 -4.91
C ALA A 154 12.56 -4.56 -6.44
N LEU A 155 13.45 -5.37 -7.00
CA LEU A 155 13.58 -5.53 -8.46
C LEU A 155 12.31 -6.13 -9.09
N ALA A 156 11.70 -7.12 -8.44
CA ALA A 156 10.46 -7.71 -8.92
C ALA A 156 9.30 -6.70 -8.92
N ILE A 157 9.16 -5.90 -7.85
CA ILE A 157 8.12 -4.85 -7.76
C ILE A 157 8.42 -3.68 -8.70
N LYS A 158 9.69 -3.36 -8.96
CA LYS A 158 10.08 -2.38 -9.97
C LYS A 158 9.56 -2.77 -11.36
N ASP A 159 9.68 -4.03 -11.75
CA ASP A 159 9.15 -4.52 -13.01
C ASP A 159 7.62 -4.35 -13.08
N GLU A 160 6.93 -4.57 -11.97
CA GLU A 160 5.47 -4.33 -11.87
C GLU A 160 5.12 -2.86 -12.04
N VAL A 161 5.88 -1.96 -11.42
CA VAL A 161 5.71 -0.50 -11.59
C VAL A 161 5.86 -0.08 -13.04
N LEU A 162 6.87 -0.60 -13.73
CA LEU A 162 7.11 -0.30 -15.15
C LEU A 162 5.98 -0.83 -16.05
N ASP A 163 5.45 -2.00 -15.75
CA ASP A 163 4.31 -2.55 -16.51
C ASP A 163 3.01 -1.77 -16.27
N LEU A 164 2.78 -1.30 -15.05
CA LEU A 164 1.66 -0.40 -14.75
C LEU A 164 1.79 0.92 -15.51
N GLU A 165 2.97 1.53 -15.51
CA GLU A 165 3.24 2.75 -16.26
C GLU A 165 3.06 2.53 -17.77
N ALA A 166 3.57 1.43 -18.32
CA ALA A 166 3.38 1.06 -19.72
C ALA A 166 1.91 0.83 -20.09
N ALA A 167 1.09 0.39 -19.14
CA ALA A 167 -0.36 0.24 -19.31
C ALA A 167 -1.12 1.58 -19.17
N GLY A 168 -0.43 2.70 -18.95
CA GLY A 168 -1.03 4.03 -18.86
C GLY A 168 -1.42 4.48 -17.46
N VAL A 169 -1.05 3.74 -16.40
CA VAL A 169 -1.28 4.15 -15.02
C VAL A 169 -0.33 5.31 -14.66
N LYS A 170 -0.90 6.42 -14.20
CA LYS A 170 -0.16 7.66 -13.92
C LYS A 170 0.08 7.94 -12.44
N ILE A 171 -0.62 7.22 -11.56
CA ILE A 171 -0.48 7.33 -10.12
C ILE A 171 -0.30 5.92 -9.57
N ILE A 172 0.80 5.67 -8.88
CA ILE A 172 1.12 4.36 -8.33
C ILE A 172 1.41 4.50 -6.85
N GLN A 173 0.63 3.82 -6.01
CA GLN A 173 0.85 3.77 -4.57
C GLN A 173 1.60 2.48 -4.21
N ILE A 174 2.68 2.65 -3.44
CA ILE A 174 3.55 1.58 -2.97
C ILE A 174 3.59 1.67 -1.45
N ASP A 175 2.89 0.77 -0.78
CA ASP A 175 2.68 0.84 0.66
C ASP A 175 3.81 0.19 1.45
N GLU A 176 4.39 0.94 2.38
CA GLU A 176 5.44 0.48 3.29
C GLU A 176 4.96 0.48 4.75
N ALA A 177 3.88 -0.27 5.01
CA ALA A 177 3.24 -0.36 6.31
C ALA A 177 4.16 -0.88 7.43
N ALA A 178 5.11 -1.74 7.11
CA ALA A 178 6.00 -2.39 8.08
C ALA A 178 7.40 -1.75 8.20
N LEU A 179 7.63 -0.59 7.58
CA LEU A 179 8.96 0.03 7.57
C LEU A 179 9.49 0.24 8.99
N ARG A 180 8.70 0.84 9.87
CA ARG A 180 9.11 1.16 11.25
C ARG A 180 9.18 -0.07 12.15
N GLU A 181 8.42 -1.11 11.90
CA GLU A 181 8.29 -2.29 12.77
C GLU A 181 9.62 -3.04 12.97
N LYS A 182 10.53 -2.96 12.03
CA LYS A 182 11.80 -3.68 12.04
C LYS A 182 13.02 -2.80 12.34
N LEU A 183 12.78 -1.59 12.84
CA LEU A 183 13.88 -0.79 13.37
C LEU A 183 14.62 -1.57 14.47
N PRO A 184 15.97 -1.56 14.49
CA PRO A 184 16.76 -2.13 15.56
C PRO A 184 16.36 -1.56 16.92
N LEU A 185 16.55 -2.34 17.99
CA LEU A 185 16.22 -1.89 19.35
C LEU A 185 17.03 -0.66 19.78
N ARG A 186 18.28 -0.58 19.35
CA ARG A 186 19.14 0.57 19.64
C ARG A 186 18.99 1.62 18.54
N ARG A 187 18.70 2.84 18.94
CA ARG A 187 18.56 3.96 18.01
C ARG A 187 19.83 4.26 17.21
N SER A 188 21.01 4.04 17.78
CA SER A 188 22.30 4.17 17.09
C SER A 188 22.41 3.29 15.85
N ASP A 189 21.71 2.16 15.84
CA ASP A 189 21.85 1.12 14.81
C ASP A 189 20.79 1.26 13.70
N TRP A 190 19.83 2.19 13.84
CA TRP A 190 18.69 2.36 12.93
C TRP A 190 19.11 2.61 11.49
N TYR A 191 20.13 3.43 11.25
CA TYR A 191 20.58 3.75 9.91
C TYR A 191 21.49 2.65 9.37
N GLU A 192 22.61 2.37 10.01
CA GLU A 192 23.60 1.43 9.52
C GLU A 192 23.04 0.01 9.31
N ASP A 193 22.26 -0.49 10.29
CA ASP A 193 21.76 -1.85 10.25
C ASP A 193 20.44 -2.03 9.46
N TYR A 194 19.72 -0.92 9.16
CA TYR A 194 18.38 -1.04 8.56
C TYR A 194 18.06 0.04 7.53
N LEU A 195 17.93 1.30 7.94
CA LEU A 195 17.40 2.35 7.06
C LEU A 195 18.30 2.63 5.84
N ASP A 196 19.61 2.45 5.97
CA ASP A 196 20.56 2.68 4.87
C ASP A 196 20.42 1.67 3.72
N TRP A 197 19.69 0.56 3.92
CA TRP A 197 19.31 -0.33 2.83
C TRP A 197 17.79 -0.38 2.59
N ALA A 198 16.96 -0.20 3.62
CA ALA A 198 15.51 -0.24 3.48
C ALA A 198 14.98 0.92 2.62
N ILE A 199 15.47 2.14 2.87
CA ILE A 199 15.07 3.32 2.09
C ILE A 199 15.53 3.21 0.63
N PRO A 200 16.79 2.89 0.31
CA PRO A 200 17.21 2.63 -1.06
C PRO A 200 16.44 1.50 -1.75
N ALA A 201 16.02 0.45 -1.04
CA ALA A 201 15.19 -0.61 -1.61
C ALA A 201 13.83 -0.08 -2.08
N PHE A 202 13.18 0.78 -1.30
CA PHE A 202 11.96 1.45 -1.72
C PHE A 202 12.21 2.37 -2.93
N ARG A 203 13.26 3.19 -2.90
CA ARG A 203 13.63 4.07 -4.02
C ARG A 203 13.91 3.31 -5.31
N LEU A 204 14.51 2.12 -5.22
CA LEU A 204 14.78 1.27 -6.36
C LEU A 204 13.49 0.91 -7.12
N VAL A 205 12.40 0.67 -6.41
CA VAL A 205 11.10 0.29 -6.99
C VAL A 205 10.57 1.34 -7.97
N HIS A 206 10.74 2.61 -7.66
CA HIS A 206 10.25 3.72 -8.50
C HIS A 206 11.34 4.53 -9.22
N SER A 207 12.58 4.04 -9.20
CA SER A 207 13.77 4.77 -9.68
C SER A 207 13.79 5.11 -11.17
N THR A 208 12.95 4.46 -11.97
CA THR A 208 12.97 4.60 -13.45
C THR A 208 11.63 5.00 -14.03
N VAL A 209 10.67 5.43 -13.20
CA VAL A 209 9.40 5.96 -13.71
C VAL A 209 9.60 7.30 -14.43
N ALA A 210 8.71 7.59 -15.37
CA ALA A 210 8.70 8.88 -16.05
C ALA A 210 8.39 10.03 -15.07
N PRO A 211 8.88 11.25 -15.32
CA PRO A 211 8.67 12.39 -14.42
C PRO A 211 7.19 12.78 -14.21
N ASP A 212 6.30 12.37 -15.08
CA ASP A 212 4.86 12.59 -15.01
C ASP A 212 4.08 11.46 -14.33
N THR A 213 4.77 10.43 -13.83
CA THR A 213 4.19 9.35 -13.02
C THR A 213 4.32 9.71 -11.54
N GLN A 214 3.20 9.88 -10.85
CA GLN A 214 3.15 10.25 -9.44
C GLN A 214 3.26 9.00 -8.55
N ILE A 215 4.19 9.03 -7.61
CA ILE A 215 4.42 7.94 -6.65
C ILE A 215 3.85 8.31 -5.29
N HIS A 216 2.91 7.50 -4.83
CA HIS A 216 2.34 7.58 -3.49
C HIS A 216 2.91 6.48 -2.59
N THR A 217 2.97 6.74 -1.30
CA THR A 217 3.15 5.72 -0.28
C THR A 217 2.15 5.93 0.86
N HIS A 218 1.86 4.87 1.60
CA HIS A 218 1.00 4.92 2.76
C HIS A 218 1.65 4.24 3.95
N MET A 219 1.54 4.83 5.12
CA MET A 219 2.00 4.27 6.38
C MET A 219 0.81 4.09 7.31
N CYS A 220 0.38 2.82 7.46
CA CYS A 220 -0.69 2.44 8.38
C CYS A 220 -0.17 2.40 9.81
N TYR A 221 -0.97 2.86 10.78
CA TYR A 221 -0.74 2.67 12.22
C TYR A 221 0.65 3.04 12.75
N SER A 222 1.44 3.76 11.97
CA SER A 222 2.83 4.07 12.30
C SER A 222 2.95 5.46 12.90
N GLU A 223 3.53 5.54 14.08
CA GLU A 223 4.13 6.76 14.58
C GLU A 223 5.55 6.85 14.01
N PHE A 224 5.77 7.66 12.98
CA PHE A 224 7.07 7.78 12.30
C PHE A 224 7.79 9.10 12.58
N THR A 225 7.38 9.81 13.62
CA THR A 225 7.99 11.09 14.02
C THR A 225 9.48 11.00 14.31
N ASP A 226 9.94 9.84 14.71
CA ASP A 226 11.35 9.55 15.02
C ASP A 226 12.22 9.26 13.78
N ILE A 227 11.62 9.00 12.61
CA ILE A 227 12.31 8.69 11.35
C ILE A 227 11.88 9.60 10.18
N ILE A 228 11.35 10.79 10.45
CA ILE A 228 10.87 11.72 9.42
C ILE A 228 11.90 11.96 8.30
N PRO A 229 13.20 12.21 8.59
CA PRO A 229 14.18 12.39 7.51
C PRO A 229 14.34 11.15 6.61
N ALA A 230 14.26 9.95 7.18
CA ALA A 230 14.30 8.72 6.41
C ALA A 230 13.07 8.56 5.51
N ILE A 231 11.89 8.93 6.03
CA ILE A 231 10.64 8.91 5.26
C ILE A 231 10.70 9.90 4.09
N ASP A 232 11.20 11.10 4.31
CA ASP A 232 11.39 12.10 3.24
C ASP A 232 12.37 11.59 2.16
N ASN A 233 13.40 10.86 2.59
CA ASN A 233 14.37 10.22 1.71
C ASN A 233 13.83 9.02 0.89
N MET A 234 12.63 8.55 1.17
CA MET A 234 11.96 7.58 0.29
C MET A 234 11.68 8.14 -1.10
N ASP A 235 11.68 9.47 -1.23
CA ASP A 235 11.49 10.19 -2.48
C ASP A 235 10.17 9.85 -3.19
N ALA A 236 9.13 9.59 -2.40
CA ALA A 236 7.77 9.54 -2.89
C ALA A 236 7.26 10.98 -3.14
N ASP A 237 6.32 11.14 -4.06
CA ASP A 237 5.68 12.43 -4.30
C ASP A 237 4.66 12.76 -3.22
N VAL A 238 3.91 11.76 -2.76
CA VAL A 238 2.86 11.91 -1.75
C VAL A 238 2.94 10.80 -0.71
N ILE A 239 2.84 11.18 0.56
CA ILE A 239 2.64 10.23 1.67
C ILE A 239 1.28 10.43 2.31
N SER A 240 0.53 9.35 2.48
CA SER A 240 -0.70 9.35 3.27
C SER A 240 -0.52 8.63 4.61
N PHE A 241 -1.19 9.12 5.63
CA PHE A 241 -1.14 8.57 6.98
C PHE A 241 -2.37 8.98 7.79
N GLU A 242 -2.64 8.30 8.89
CA GLU A 242 -3.74 8.65 9.80
C GLU A 242 -3.34 9.83 10.69
N ALA A 243 -3.91 11.02 10.44
CA ALA A 243 -3.66 12.20 11.26
C ALA A 243 -4.65 12.33 12.44
N SER A 244 -5.83 11.73 12.35
CA SER A 244 -6.87 11.83 13.36
C SER A 244 -6.50 11.23 14.72
N ARG A 245 -5.65 10.21 14.76
CA ARG A 245 -5.22 9.55 16.00
C ARG A 245 -4.20 10.34 16.81
N SER A 246 -3.35 11.11 16.16
CA SER A 246 -2.28 11.90 16.81
C SER A 246 -2.71 13.32 17.17
N ASN A 247 -4.01 13.65 17.10
CA ASN A 247 -4.50 15.03 17.25
C ASN A 247 -3.71 16.05 16.41
N LEU A 248 -3.26 15.61 15.22
CA LEU A 248 -2.48 16.41 14.26
C LEU A 248 -1.05 16.78 14.74
N GLU A 249 -0.54 16.21 15.83
CA GLU A 249 0.83 16.47 16.32
C GLU A 249 1.89 16.11 15.28
N ILE A 250 1.64 15.05 14.51
CA ILE A 250 2.53 14.63 13.42
C ILE A 250 2.76 15.74 12.40
N LEU A 251 1.77 16.59 12.12
CA LEU A 251 1.90 17.69 11.16
C LEU A 251 2.84 18.78 11.66
N ASP A 252 2.86 19.03 12.97
CA ASP A 252 3.80 19.98 13.60
C ASP A 252 5.24 19.46 13.49
N GLU A 253 5.45 18.17 13.71
CA GLU A 253 6.77 17.52 13.56
C GLU A 253 7.25 17.53 12.10
N LEU A 254 6.38 17.28 11.13
CA LEU A 254 6.71 17.35 9.71
C LEU A 254 7.16 18.77 9.33
N LYS A 255 6.44 19.78 9.81
CA LYS A 255 6.78 21.18 9.59
C LYS A 255 8.11 21.56 10.26
N ALA A 256 8.33 21.15 11.51
CA ALA A 256 9.56 21.40 12.26
C ALA A 256 10.79 20.80 11.59
N LYS A 257 10.64 19.67 10.90
CA LYS A 257 11.71 18.96 10.18
C LYS A 257 11.83 19.36 8.71
N ASN A 258 11.06 20.37 8.27
CA ASN A 258 11.07 20.85 6.88
C ASN A 258 10.80 19.75 5.85
N PHE A 259 9.83 18.90 6.14
CA PHE A 259 9.44 17.78 5.29
C PHE A 259 9.01 18.25 3.89
N GLN A 260 9.55 17.64 2.84
CA GLN A 260 9.38 18.08 1.46
C GLN A 260 8.30 17.33 0.70
N THR A 261 8.06 16.06 1.05
CA THR A 261 7.04 15.23 0.41
C THR A 261 5.63 15.80 0.64
N GLU A 262 4.76 15.76 -0.36
CA GLU A 262 3.36 16.15 -0.20
C GLU A 262 2.64 15.19 0.76
N VAL A 263 1.66 15.70 1.50
CA VAL A 263 0.99 14.93 2.53
C VAL A 263 -0.51 14.75 2.24
N GLY A 264 -0.99 13.52 2.44
CA GLY A 264 -2.41 13.15 2.40
C GLY A 264 -2.87 12.69 3.80
N PRO A 265 -3.14 13.62 4.73
CA PRO A 265 -3.53 13.24 6.07
C PRO A 265 -4.95 12.69 6.11
N GLY A 266 -5.14 11.53 6.73
CA GLY A 266 -6.44 10.93 6.97
C GLY A 266 -7.21 11.71 8.04
N VAL A 267 -8.46 12.03 7.76
CA VAL A 267 -9.31 12.86 8.64
C VAL A 267 -10.27 12.06 9.51
N TYR A 268 -10.32 10.74 9.30
CA TYR A 268 -11.21 9.84 10.03
C TYR A 268 -10.56 8.49 10.30
N ASP A 269 -10.67 8.01 11.55
CA ASP A 269 -10.22 6.68 11.95
C ASP A 269 -11.35 5.66 11.75
N ILE A 270 -11.24 4.81 10.72
CA ILE A 270 -12.22 3.76 10.41
C ILE A 270 -12.33 2.67 11.49
N HIS A 271 -11.37 2.58 12.41
CA HIS A 271 -11.43 1.63 13.54
C HIS A 271 -12.22 2.17 14.72
N SER A 272 -12.54 3.46 14.73
CA SER A 272 -13.45 4.03 15.70
C SER A 272 -14.87 3.54 15.41
N PRO A 273 -15.60 2.98 16.39
CA PRO A 273 -16.99 2.59 16.19
C PRO A 273 -17.93 3.81 16.04
N ARG A 274 -17.45 4.99 16.35
CA ARG A 274 -18.19 6.24 16.21
C ARG A 274 -18.02 6.82 14.81
N VAL A 275 -19.12 7.05 14.12
CA VAL A 275 -19.13 7.77 12.86
C VAL A 275 -19.09 9.28 13.17
N PRO A 276 -18.11 10.04 12.66
CA PRO A 276 -18.05 11.48 12.84
C PRO A 276 -19.18 12.16 12.06
N ASN A 277 -19.62 13.33 12.52
CA ASN A 277 -20.47 14.19 11.71
C ASN A 277 -19.64 15.06 10.75
N GLU A 278 -20.29 15.67 9.76
CA GLU A 278 -19.65 16.50 8.76
C GLU A 278 -18.83 17.65 9.36
N GLY A 279 -19.39 18.32 10.39
CA GLY A 279 -18.71 19.44 11.06
C GLY A 279 -17.41 19.04 11.76
N GLU A 280 -17.34 17.81 12.28
CA GLU A 280 -16.08 17.28 12.87
C GLU A 280 -15.01 17.05 11.79
N ILE A 281 -15.42 16.57 10.62
CA ILE A 281 -14.51 16.37 9.47
C ILE A 281 -14.04 17.74 8.95
N ASP A 282 -14.95 18.70 8.77
CA ASP A 282 -14.61 20.05 8.32
C ASP A 282 -13.63 20.72 9.28
N ASN A 283 -13.89 20.69 10.58
CA ASN A 283 -12.98 21.25 11.57
C ASN A 283 -11.58 20.59 11.53
N THR A 284 -11.52 19.28 11.28
CA THR A 284 -10.25 18.57 11.13
C THR A 284 -9.50 19.02 9.88
N ILE A 285 -10.20 19.17 8.76
CA ILE A 285 -9.62 19.68 7.51
C ILE A 285 -9.08 21.11 7.69
N GLU A 286 -9.85 22.00 8.34
CA GLU A 286 -9.42 23.37 8.62
C GLU A 286 -8.17 23.41 9.51
N ALA A 287 -8.12 22.57 10.54
CA ALA A 287 -6.97 22.45 11.43
C ALA A 287 -5.72 21.91 10.70
N ILE A 288 -5.89 20.98 9.77
CA ILE A 288 -4.82 20.49 8.89
C ILE A 288 -4.30 21.62 7.99
N LEU A 289 -5.21 22.36 7.34
CA LEU A 289 -4.83 23.46 6.44
C LEU A 289 -4.11 24.61 7.16
N ALA A 290 -4.40 24.81 8.45
CA ALA A 290 -3.68 25.78 9.27
C ALA A 290 -2.21 25.38 9.50
N LYS A 291 -1.89 24.08 9.47
CA LYS A 291 -0.55 23.53 9.71
C LYS A 291 0.20 23.25 8.39
N VAL A 292 -0.51 22.75 7.39
CA VAL A 292 0.04 22.37 6.07
C VAL A 292 -0.70 23.14 4.98
N PRO A 293 -0.02 24.07 4.28
CA PRO A 293 -0.64 24.83 3.20
C PRO A 293 -1.12 23.93 2.05
N SER A 294 -2.25 24.28 1.43
CA SER A 294 -2.87 23.53 0.32
C SER A 294 -2.04 23.40 -0.97
N LYS A 295 -0.79 23.83 -0.95
CA LYS A 295 0.19 23.65 -2.03
C LYS A 295 1.18 22.51 -1.73
N LYS A 296 1.02 21.87 -0.60
CA LYS A 296 1.82 20.68 -0.19
C LYS A 296 0.91 19.51 0.09
#